data_05667de2a09a0a77fe84949d03e590ef
#
_entry.id   05667de2a09a0a77fe84949d03e590ef
#
_cell.length_a   1.000
_cell.length_b   1.000
_cell.length_c   1.000
_cell.angle_alpha   90.00
_cell.angle_beta   90.00
_cell.angle_gamma   90.00
#
_symmetry.space_group_name_H-M   'P 1'
#
loop_
_entity.id
_entity.type
_entity.pdbx_description
1 polymer ?
#
loop_
_entity_poly.entity_id
_entity_poly.type
_entity_poly.pdbx_seq_one_letter_code
_entity_poly.pdbx_strand_id
1 'polypeptide(L)'
;MYLMLLSGADSNILQQIQYASIGITAFILCLLTQYIVQTLKSYRHSKFRVAAWFVILFVFIATGGNYLCRIFGLGIRFPKFSTIQILLLTLLGSVVVGLLYQKKTKKKDKKPKLAAGKLGGRLLLWVLFLLLFCLPALFMMWREAAGFVGQGAVSSFLSFGGGDAYLSIADGLFVPEYISESDFYNHLVVIVNVLPGSILCKTLAGIGYLYGEAVVGTTAGGFAFAVAGFACSVACSCLIFYLVYHLYDRLEGCAIFKVIKKAIRVVVSGLLLTVMTGLLLSEMEINSNPELPRLAVPTMIAFFCFINLILYHRKWKNIGRIVVSLVLAFLLCNVPEV
;
A
#
# COMPACT_ATOMS: atom_id res chain seq x y z
N MET A 1 19.00 4.35 3.50
CA MET A 1 18.76 4.84 2.14
C MET A 1 17.76 5.99 2.12
N TYR A 2 16.49 5.82 2.55
CA TYR A 2 15.48 6.88 2.64
C TYR A 2 15.97 8.10 3.46
N LEU A 3 16.57 7.86 4.62
CA LEU A 3 17.12 8.89 5.50
C LEU A 3 18.40 9.55 4.95
N MET A 4 19.17 8.82 4.14
CA MET A 4 20.32 9.39 3.42
C MET A 4 19.88 10.37 2.32
N LEU A 5 18.72 10.14 1.69
CA LEU A 5 18.17 11.06 0.70
C LEU A 5 17.68 12.36 1.34
N LEU A 6 17.16 12.29 2.57
CA LEU A 6 16.79 13.47 3.36
C LEU A 6 18.03 14.29 3.78
N SER A 7 19.21 13.67 3.88
CA SER A 7 20.49 14.31 4.27
C SER A 7 21.32 14.84 3.10
N GLY A 8 20.80 14.89 1.86
CA GLY A 8 21.51 15.47 0.70
C GLY A 8 22.46 14.52 -0.01
N ALA A 9 22.01 13.31 -0.37
CA ALA A 9 22.80 12.33 -1.08
C ALA A 9 23.16 12.75 -2.52
N ASP A 10 24.34 12.24 -3.00
CA ASP A 10 24.84 12.49 -4.35
C ASP A 10 23.83 12.11 -5.46
N SER A 11 23.78 12.90 -6.52
CA SER A 11 22.90 12.71 -7.68
C SER A 11 23.01 11.30 -8.32
N ASN A 12 24.20 10.71 -8.32
CA ASN A 12 24.44 9.36 -8.84
C ASN A 12 23.72 8.28 -8.01
N ILE A 13 23.70 8.43 -6.68
CA ILE A 13 22.99 7.48 -5.81
C ILE A 13 21.49 7.58 -6.03
N LEU A 14 20.97 8.79 -6.22
CA LEU A 14 19.56 9.02 -6.52
C LEU A 14 19.13 8.33 -7.81
N GLN A 15 19.93 8.46 -8.86
CA GLN A 15 19.68 7.81 -10.15
C GLN A 15 19.68 6.29 -10.06
N GLN A 16 20.64 5.70 -9.33
CA GLN A 16 20.67 4.24 -9.11
C GLN A 16 19.45 3.74 -8.34
N ILE A 17 18.93 4.54 -7.41
CA ILE A 17 17.69 4.23 -6.69
C ILE A 17 16.49 4.28 -7.63
N GLN A 18 16.42 5.24 -8.54
CA GLN A 18 15.36 5.34 -9.54
C GLN A 18 15.34 4.11 -10.46
N TYR A 19 16.50 3.64 -10.91
CA TYR A 19 16.59 2.41 -11.69
C TYR A 19 16.15 1.17 -10.91
N ALA A 20 16.55 1.07 -9.64
CA ALA A 20 16.09 -0.01 -8.76
C ALA A 20 14.56 0.02 -8.57
N SER A 21 13.95 1.22 -8.51
CA SER A 21 12.50 1.36 -8.34
C SER A 21 11.73 0.76 -9.51
N ILE A 22 12.19 0.94 -10.75
CA ILE A 22 11.60 0.35 -11.95
C ILE A 22 11.53 -1.19 -11.83
N GLY A 23 12.65 -1.82 -11.41
CA GLY A 23 12.71 -3.27 -11.22
C GLY A 23 11.77 -3.79 -10.13
N ILE A 24 11.72 -3.10 -9.00
CA ILE A 24 10.83 -3.44 -7.89
C ILE A 24 9.36 -3.25 -8.29
N THR A 25 9.03 -2.16 -8.94
CA THR A 25 7.68 -1.87 -9.44
C THR A 25 7.21 -2.95 -10.39
N ALA A 26 8.05 -3.38 -11.34
CA ALA A 26 7.71 -4.47 -12.25
C ALA A 26 7.40 -5.78 -11.50
N PHE A 27 8.15 -6.12 -10.45
CA PHE A 27 7.88 -7.28 -9.62
C PHE A 27 6.55 -7.15 -8.87
N ILE A 28 6.28 -5.97 -8.27
CA ILE A 28 5.01 -5.69 -7.58
C ILE A 28 3.84 -5.82 -8.54
N LEU A 29 3.91 -5.24 -9.74
CA LEU A 29 2.86 -5.33 -10.75
C LEU A 29 2.59 -6.78 -11.15
N CYS A 30 3.63 -7.60 -11.26
CA CYS A 30 3.48 -9.04 -11.51
C CYS A 30 2.71 -9.74 -10.39
N LEU A 31 3.00 -9.45 -9.11
CA LEU A 31 2.26 -10.02 -7.97
C LEU A 31 0.80 -9.59 -7.95
N LEU A 32 0.52 -8.30 -8.18
CA LEU A 32 -0.84 -7.78 -8.24
C LEU A 32 -1.63 -8.40 -9.39
N THR A 33 -1.02 -8.55 -10.55
CA THR A 33 -1.61 -9.23 -11.72
C THR A 33 -1.97 -10.68 -11.38
N GLN A 34 -1.07 -11.42 -10.70
CA GLN A 34 -1.34 -12.79 -10.27
C GLN A 34 -2.55 -12.87 -9.33
N TYR A 35 -2.67 -11.96 -8.36
CA TYR A 35 -3.82 -11.91 -7.47
C TYR A 35 -5.14 -11.69 -8.23
N ILE A 36 -5.15 -10.71 -9.16
CA ILE A 36 -6.33 -10.41 -10.00
C ILE A 36 -6.71 -11.63 -10.84
N VAL A 37 -5.74 -12.26 -11.50
CA VAL A 37 -5.97 -13.46 -12.33
C VAL A 37 -6.50 -14.63 -11.48
N GLN A 38 -5.95 -14.86 -10.28
CA GLN A 38 -6.45 -15.89 -9.36
C GLN A 38 -7.88 -15.62 -8.92
N THR A 39 -8.20 -14.36 -8.62
CA THR A 39 -9.57 -13.94 -8.28
C THR A 39 -10.51 -14.23 -9.44
N LEU A 40 -10.17 -13.81 -10.66
CA LEU A 40 -10.98 -14.05 -11.85
C LEU A 40 -11.15 -15.56 -12.17
N LYS A 41 -10.09 -16.34 -12.01
CA LYS A 41 -10.17 -17.81 -12.16
C LYS A 41 -11.16 -18.45 -11.18
N SER A 42 -11.27 -17.92 -9.94
CA SER A 42 -12.23 -18.43 -8.96
C SER A 42 -13.70 -18.22 -9.38
N TYR A 43 -13.95 -17.25 -10.27
CA TYR A 43 -15.28 -16.96 -10.82
C TYR A 43 -15.53 -17.56 -12.21
N ARG A 44 -14.55 -18.27 -12.81
CA ARG A 44 -14.62 -18.76 -14.20
C ARG A 44 -15.88 -19.60 -14.49
N HIS A 45 -16.31 -20.43 -13.55
CA HIS A 45 -17.48 -21.29 -13.67
C HIS A 45 -18.73 -20.75 -12.94
N SER A 46 -18.69 -19.52 -12.45
CA SER A 46 -19.79 -18.90 -11.74
C SER A 46 -20.70 -18.12 -12.69
N LYS A 47 -22.04 -18.18 -12.43
CA LYS A 47 -23.02 -17.29 -13.09
C LYS A 47 -22.70 -15.81 -12.90
N PHE A 48 -21.90 -15.45 -11.89
CA PHE A 48 -21.47 -14.09 -11.58
C PHE A 48 -20.18 -13.64 -12.28
N ARG A 49 -19.64 -14.43 -13.22
CA ARG A 49 -18.39 -14.10 -13.92
C ARG A 49 -18.44 -12.73 -14.61
N VAL A 50 -19.50 -12.48 -15.37
CA VAL A 50 -19.67 -11.22 -16.10
C VAL A 50 -19.83 -10.05 -15.11
N ALA A 51 -20.66 -10.23 -14.07
CA ALA A 51 -20.84 -9.22 -13.03
C ALA A 51 -19.52 -8.89 -12.30
N ALA A 52 -18.67 -9.88 -12.02
CA ALA A 52 -17.35 -9.65 -11.42
C ALA A 52 -16.45 -8.77 -12.30
N TRP A 53 -16.43 -9.02 -13.62
CA TRP A 53 -15.68 -8.17 -14.56
C TRP A 53 -16.19 -6.73 -14.58
N PHE A 54 -17.52 -6.55 -14.64
CA PHE A 54 -18.12 -5.21 -14.59
C PHE A 54 -17.80 -4.47 -13.29
N VAL A 55 -17.84 -5.14 -12.15
CA VAL A 55 -17.51 -4.53 -10.85
C VAL A 55 -16.04 -4.14 -10.81
N ILE A 56 -15.12 -5.01 -11.25
CA ILE A 56 -13.68 -4.70 -11.29
C ILE A 56 -13.44 -3.47 -12.16
N LEU A 57 -14.02 -3.45 -13.37
CA LEU A 57 -13.85 -2.34 -14.30
C LEU A 57 -14.48 -1.04 -13.77
N PHE A 58 -15.68 -1.12 -13.19
CA PHE A 58 -16.34 0.03 -12.59
C PHE A 58 -15.51 0.63 -11.45
N VAL A 59 -15.04 -0.21 -10.51
CA VAL A 59 -14.20 0.22 -9.39
C VAL A 59 -12.92 0.86 -9.91
N PHE A 60 -12.26 0.24 -10.89
CA PHE A 60 -11.05 0.77 -11.51
C PHE A 60 -11.29 2.14 -12.16
N ILE A 61 -12.33 2.30 -12.96
CA ILE A 61 -12.65 3.59 -13.62
C ILE A 61 -12.97 4.65 -12.56
N ALA A 62 -13.77 4.29 -11.54
CA ALA A 62 -14.20 5.20 -10.49
C ALA A 62 -13.06 5.70 -9.60
N THR A 63 -11.99 4.91 -9.38
CA THR A 63 -10.89 5.27 -8.49
C THR A 63 -9.60 5.61 -9.25
N GLY A 64 -9.34 4.97 -10.40
CA GLY A 64 -8.07 5.05 -11.14
C GLY A 64 -8.20 5.53 -12.58
N GLY A 65 -9.41 5.82 -13.08
CA GLY A 65 -9.62 6.23 -14.46
C GLY A 65 -8.82 7.49 -14.84
N ASN A 66 -8.67 8.43 -13.92
CA ASN A 66 -7.87 9.63 -14.14
C ASN A 66 -6.36 9.33 -14.28
N TYR A 67 -5.82 8.32 -13.59
CA TYR A 67 -4.43 7.90 -13.78
C TYR A 67 -4.20 7.34 -15.17
N LEU A 68 -5.13 6.52 -15.65
CA LEU A 68 -5.08 5.98 -17.01
C LEU A 68 -5.10 7.10 -18.06
N CYS A 69 -5.99 8.09 -17.90
CA CYS A 69 -6.06 9.23 -18.79
C CYS A 69 -4.77 10.04 -18.80
N ARG A 70 -4.12 10.21 -17.64
CA ARG A 70 -2.81 10.89 -17.55
C ARG A 70 -1.70 10.10 -18.25
N ILE A 71 -1.66 8.77 -18.12
CA ILE A 71 -0.68 7.91 -18.81
C ILE A 71 -0.79 8.09 -20.33
N PHE A 72 -2.00 8.04 -20.87
CA PHE A 72 -2.22 8.16 -22.32
C PHE A 72 -2.34 9.61 -22.82
N GLY A 73 -2.26 10.60 -21.95
CA GLY A 73 -2.38 12.03 -22.32
C GLY A 73 -3.79 12.43 -22.74
N LEU A 74 -4.82 11.70 -22.31
CA LEU A 74 -6.21 12.00 -22.64
C LEU A 74 -6.73 13.12 -21.72
N GLY A 75 -7.38 14.15 -22.32
CA GLY A 75 -7.97 15.27 -21.58
C GLY A 75 -9.27 14.95 -20.82
N ILE A 76 -9.65 13.68 -20.74
CA ILE A 76 -10.89 13.23 -20.09
C ILE A 76 -10.70 13.19 -18.58
N ARG A 77 -11.67 13.72 -17.84
CA ARG A 77 -11.71 13.66 -16.36
C ARG A 77 -12.89 12.84 -15.90
N PHE A 78 -12.62 11.77 -15.15
CA PHE A 78 -13.65 10.97 -14.50
C PHE A 78 -13.91 11.48 -13.06
N PRO A 79 -15.15 11.36 -12.56
CA PRO A 79 -15.43 11.63 -11.14
C PRO A 79 -14.62 10.68 -10.27
N LYS A 80 -13.83 11.22 -9.33
CA LYS A 80 -12.96 10.42 -8.46
C LYS A 80 -13.72 10.05 -7.19
N PHE A 81 -13.95 8.76 -6.99
CA PHE A 81 -14.46 8.22 -5.74
C PHE A 81 -13.31 7.86 -4.81
N SER A 82 -13.48 8.14 -3.53
CA SER A 82 -12.53 7.68 -2.52
C SER A 82 -12.61 6.15 -2.36
N THR A 83 -11.45 5.51 -2.10
CA THR A 83 -11.38 4.07 -1.78
C THR A 83 -12.32 3.69 -0.64
N ILE A 84 -12.43 4.57 0.38
CA ILE A 84 -13.34 4.37 1.52
C ILE A 84 -14.80 4.36 1.07
N GLN A 85 -15.20 5.29 0.19
CA GLN A 85 -16.58 5.34 -0.35
C GLN A 85 -16.93 4.05 -1.09
N ILE A 86 -16.02 3.54 -1.93
CA ILE A 86 -16.21 2.28 -2.67
C ILE A 86 -16.32 1.09 -1.70
N LEU A 87 -15.47 1.02 -0.67
CA LEU A 87 -15.53 -0.06 0.32
C LEU A 87 -16.80 -0.01 1.14
N LEU A 88 -17.24 1.18 1.60
CA LEU A 88 -18.51 1.35 2.32
C LEU A 88 -19.72 0.98 1.45
N LEU A 89 -19.75 1.44 0.21
CA LEU A 89 -20.82 1.09 -0.74
C LEU A 89 -20.86 -0.42 -1.00
N THR A 90 -19.70 -1.06 -1.11
CA THR A 90 -19.57 -2.51 -1.26
C THR A 90 -20.07 -3.26 -0.03
N LEU A 91 -19.71 -2.79 1.16
CA LEU A 91 -20.16 -3.38 2.42
C LEU A 91 -21.68 -3.30 2.55
N LEU A 92 -22.25 -2.09 2.37
CA LEU A 92 -23.69 -1.86 2.45
C LEU A 92 -24.46 -2.69 1.41
N GLY A 93 -24.03 -2.67 0.14
CA GLY A 93 -24.64 -3.46 -0.93
C GLY A 93 -24.56 -4.97 -0.65
N SER A 94 -23.42 -5.45 -0.12
CA SER A 94 -23.24 -6.85 0.23
C SER A 94 -24.12 -7.30 1.40
N VAL A 95 -24.34 -6.43 2.39
CA VAL A 95 -25.26 -6.69 3.50
C VAL A 95 -26.69 -6.80 2.98
N VAL A 96 -27.16 -5.86 2.14
CA VAL A 96 -28.49 -5.89 1.53
C VAL A 96 -28.70 -7.18 0.74
N VAL A 97 -27.77 -7.52 -0.16
CA VAL A 97 -27.82 -8.76 -0.96
C VAL A 97 -27.79 -9.99 -0.06
N GLY A 98 -26.96 -9.99 0.99
CA GLY A 98 -26.85 -11.08 1.96
C GLY A 98 -28.15 -11.31 2.74
N LEU A 99 -28.83 -10.23 3.17
CA LEU A 99 -30.14 -10.30 3.84
C LEU A 99 -31.23 -10.87 2.91
N LEU A 100 -31.26 -10.42 1.65
CA LEU A 100 -32.19 -10.95 0.65
C LEU A 100 -31.94 -12.45 0.39
N TYR A 101 -30.67 -12.86 0.32
CA TYR A 101 -30.30 -14.26 0.12
C TYR A 101 -30.67 -15.15 1.33
N GLN A 102 -30.45 -14.66 2.56
CA GLN A 102 -30.81 -15.34 3.79
C GLN A 102 -32.33 -15.57 3.89
N LYS A 103 -33.14 -14.55 3.53
CA LYS A 103 -34.58 -14.62 3.50
C LYS A 103 -35.11 -15.73 2.56
N LYS A 104 -34.39 -15.95 1.43
CA LYS A 104 -34.74 -16.95 0.40
C LYS A 104 -34.34 -18.39 0.77
N THR A 105 -33.29 -18.57 1.60
CA THR A 105 -32.67 -19.91 1.79
C THR A 105 -33.09 -20.62 3.09
N LYS A 106 -33.79 -19.96 4.02
CA LYS A 106 -34.24 -20.51 5.34
C LYS A 106 -33.20 -21.37 6.09
N LYS A 107 -31.90 -21.27 5.76
CA LYS A 107 -30.81 -22.01 6.43
C LYS A 107 -30.49 -21.35 7.76
N LYS A 108 -30.65 -22.10 8.87
CA LYS A 108 -30.11 -21.70 10.18
C LYS A 108 -28.59 -21.57 10.10
N ASP A 109 -28.09 -20.41 10.42
CA ASP A 109 -26.65 -20.16 10.52
C ASP A 109 -26.03 -21.07 11.60
N LYS A 110 -24.89 -21.68 11.28
CA LYS A 110 -24.12 -22.43 12.29
C LYS A 110 -23.56 -21.43 13.31
N LYS A 111 -23.78 -21.73 14.60
CA LYS A 111 -23.21 -20.92 15.69
C LYS A 111 -21.69 -20.79 15.53
N PRO A 112 -21.12 -19.59 15.65
CA PRO A 112 -19.69 -19.39 15.50
C PRO A 112 -18.90 -20.15 16.57
N LYS A 113 -17.89 -20.93 16.17
CA LYS A 113 -16.96 -21.60 17.10
C LYS A 113 -15.93 -20.57 17.59
N LEU A 114 -15.87 -20.40 18.90
CA LEU A 114 -14.89 -19.52 19.56
C LEU A 114 -13.52 -20.21 19.62
N ALA A 115 -12.57 -19.74 18.81
CA ALA A 115 -11.15 -20.06 18.97
C ALA A 115 -10.42 -18.83 19.58
N ALA A 116 -10.77 -18.48 20.83
CA ALA A 116 -10.26 -17.28 21.49
C ALA A 116 -8.76 -17.37 21.88
N GLY A 117 -8.22 -18.58 22.07
CA GLY A 117 -6.90 -18.76 22.68
C GLY A 117 -5.69 -18.33 21.84
N LYS A 118 -5.81 -18.24 20.50
CA LYS A 118 -4.68 -17.89 19.62
C LYS A 118 -4.59 -16.39 19.28
N LEU A 119 -5.66 -15.64 19.48
CA LEU A 119 -5.68 -14.21 19.14
C LEU A 119 -4.85 -13.37 20.11
N GLY A 120 -5.03 -13.59 21.43
CA GLY A 120 -4.35 -12.81 22.46
C GLY A 120 -2.83 -12.84 22.36
N GLY A 121 -2.25 -14.02 22.11
CA GLY A 121 -0.80 -14.17 21.94
C GLY A 121 -0.24 -13.43 20.71
N ARG A 122 -1.00 -13.39 19.60
CA ARG A 122 -0.58 -12.65 18.40
C ARG A 122 -0.70 -11.14 18.58
N LEU A 123 -1.76 -10.68 19.22
CA LEU A 123 -1.91 -9.26 19.54
C LEU A 123 -0.80 -8.80 20.50
N LEU A 124 -0.52 -9.60 21.52
CA LEU A 124 0.58 -9.34 22.46
C LEU A 124 1.92 -9.22 21.75
N LEU A 125 2.21 -10.08 20.78
CA LEU A 125 3.44 -10.04 19.99
C LEU A 125 3.61 -8.70 19.26
N TRP A 126 2.56 -8.17 18.65
CA TRP A 126 2.62 -6.88 17.95
C TRP A 126 2.71 -5.69 18.92
N VAL A 127 2.09 -5.79 20.09
CA VAL A 127 2.25 -4.77 21.16
C VAL A 127 3.68 -4.79 21.69
N LEU A 128 4.25 -5.97 21.93
CA LEU A 128 5.65 -6.10 22.38
C LEU A 128 6.63 -5.60 21.28
N PHE A 129 6.35 -5.91 20.01
CA PHE A 129 7.12 -5.36 18.90
C PHE A 129 7.09 -3.83 18.89
N LEU A 130 5.91 -3.23 19.01
CA LEU A 130 5.76 -1.78 19.08
C LEU A 130 6.57 -1.19 20.26
N LEU A 131 6.39 -1.75 21.45
CA LEU A 131 7.10 -1.28 22.64
C LEU A 131 8.62 -1.40 22.48
N LEU A 132 9.12 -2.54 22.01
CA LEU A 132 10.55 -2.78 21.81
C LEU A 132 11.20 -1.76 20.88
N PHE A 133 10.57 -1.47 19.75
CA PHE A 133 11.12 -0.55 18.75
C PHE A 133 10.88 0.93 19.07
N CYS A 134 9.94 1.24 19.98
CA CYS A 134 9.74 2.61 20.48
C CYS A 134 10.66 2.92 21.69
N LEU A 135 11.24 1.92 22.35
CA LEU A 135 12.10 2.12 23.52
C LEU A 135 13.23 3.13 23.29
N PRO A 136 14.03 3.10 22.19
CA PRO A 136 15.10 4.06 22.01
C PRO A 136 14.62 5.52 22.01
N ALA A 137 13.51 5.82 21.31
CA ALA A 137 12.93 7.14 21.30
C ALA A 137 12.36 7.55 22.67
N LEU A 138 11.70 6.62 23.36
CA LEU A 138 11.15 6.84 24.69
C LEU A 138 12.25 7.09 25.74
N PHE A 139 13.41 6.45 25.64
CA PHE A 139 14.54 6.71 26.53
C PHE A 139 15.20 8.07 26.26
N MET A 140 15.21 8.54 25.01
CA MET A 140 15.78 9.85 24.68
C MET A 140 14.88 11.00 25.13
N MET A 141 13.59 10.95 24.78
CA MET A 141 12.62 12.00 25.05
C MET A 141 11.24 11.37 25.29
N TRP A 142 10.96 11.01 26.53
CA TRP A 142 9.75 10.26 26.92
C TRP A 142 8.43 10.93 26.46
N ARG A 143 8.29 12.22 26.77
CA ARG A 143 7.03 12.95 26.55
C ARG A 143 6.74 13.12 25.06
N GLU A 144 7.73 13.53 24.31
CA GLU A 144 7.68 13.80 22.89
C GLU A 144 7.49 12.49 22.10
N ALA A 145 8.22 11.44 22.48
CA ALA A 145 8.09 10.13 21.85
C ALA A 145 6.72 9.49 22.12
N ALA A 146 6.20 9.62 23.33
CA ALA A 146 4.86 9.08 23.65
C ALA A 146 3.77 9.81 22.86
N GLY A 147 3.86 11.14 22.73
CA GLY A 147 2.97 11.95 21.88
C GLY A 147 3.03 11.52 20.42
N PHE A 148 4.24 11.45 19.86
CA PHE A 148 4.46 11.02 18.47
C PHE A 148 3.94 9.61 18.18
N VAL A 149 4.24 8.63 19.06
CA VAL A 149 3.77 7.23 18.91
C VAL A 149 2.24 7.17 19.03
N GLY A 150 1.64 7.91 19.94
CA GLY A 150 0.19 8.00 20.09
C GLY A 150 -0.47 8.53 18.80
N GLN A 151 0.04 9.64 18.27
CA GLN A 151 -0.46 10.24 17.04
C GLN A 151 -0.22 9.31 15.83
N GLY A 152 0.95 8.66 15.77
CA GLY A 152 1.28 7.65 14.78
C GLY A 152 0.34 6.46 14.79
N ALA A 153 -0.07 6.00 15.99
CA ALA A 153 -1.07 4.94 16.13
C ALA A 153 -2.43 5.37 15.57
N VAL A 154 -2.91 6.56 15.95
CA VAL A 154 -4.17 7.12 15.44
C VAL A 154 -4.14 7.24 13.91
N SER A 155 -3.06 7.81 13.35
CA SER A 155 -2.91 7.95 11.89
C SER A 155 -2.91 6.60 11.17
N SER A 156 -2.25 5.59 11.75
CA SER A 156 -2.20 4.23 11.19
C SER A 156 -3.57 3.56 11.23
N PHE A 157 -4.36 3.80 12.28
CA PHE A 157 -5.74 3.32 12.36
C PHE A 157 -6.68 4.00 11.35
N LEU A 158 -6.45 5.25 11.03
CA LEU A 158 -7.21 6.00 10.03
C LEU A 158 -6.76 5.73 8.58
N SER A 159 -5.66 5.04 8.39
CA SER A 159 -5.02 4.78 7.10
C SER A 159 -5.82 3.82 6.19
N PHE A 160 -7.13 3.99 6.12
CA PHE A 160 -7.99 3.27 5.18
C PHE A 160 -8.16 4.11 3.90
N GLY A 161 -7.55 3.71 2.79
CA GLY A 161 -7.86 4.39 1.53
C GLY A 161 -6.73 4.54 0.53
N GLY A 162 -5.57 3.98 0.80
CA GLY A 162 -4.41 4.04 -0.09
C GLY A 162 -3.44 5.16 0.25
N GLY A 163 -2.32 5.20 -0.49
CA GLY A 163 -1.19 6.05 -0.15
C GLY A 163 -1.46 7.55 -0.16
N ASP A 164 -2.10 8.05 -1.22
CA ASP A 164 -2.40 9.49 -1.36
C ASP A 164 -3.37 9.97 -0.28
N ALA A 165 -4.35 9.13 0.10
CA ALA A 165 -5.27 9.44 1.18
C ALA A 165 -4.56 9.53 2.54
N TYR A 166 -3.51 8.71 2.74
CA TYR A 166 -2.72 8.76 3.97
C TYR A 166 -1.93 10.06 4.10
N LEU A 167 -1.37 10.60 3.01
CA LEU A 167 -0.67 11.89 3.06
C LEU A 167 -1.57 13.02 3.57
N SER A 168 -2.84 13.03 3.17
CA SER A 168 -3.81 14.02 3.69
C SER A 168 -4.12 13.82 5.18
N ILE A 169 -4.12 12.56 5.67
CA ILE A 169 -4.29 12.25 7.09
C ILE A 169 -3.03 12.68 7.86
N ALA A 170 -1.85 12.40 7.33
CA ALA A 170 -0.58 12.77 7.94
C ALA A 170 -0.42 14.29 8.03
N ASP A 171 -0.80 15.03 6.98
CA ASP A 171 -0.85 16.49 6.98
C ASP A 171 -1.71 17.01 8.15
N GLY A 172 -2.96 16.58 8.23
CA GLY A 172 -3.89 17.04 9.27
C GLY A 172 -3.53 16.64 10.70
N LEU A 173 -2.68 15.62 10.92
CA LEU A 173 -2.31 15.13 12.24
C LEU A 173 -0.91 15.56 12.70
N PHE A 174 0.02 15.81 11.76
CA PHE A 174 1.41 16.06 12.12
C PHE A 174 1.89 17.45 11.74
N VAL A 175 1.22 18.15 10.82
CA VAL A 175 1.56 19.52 10.42
C VAL A 175 0.66 20.50 11.15
N PRO A 176 1.17 21.59 11.76
CA PRO A 176 2.60 21.96 11.89
C PRO A 176 3.25 21.44 13.18
N GLU A 177 2.56 20.65 14.00
CA GLU A 177 2.97 20.34 15.38
C GLU A 177 4.26 19.50 15.47
N TYR A 178 4.41 18.52 14.57
CA TYR A 178 5.57 17.59 14.53
C TYR A 178 6.53 17.89 13.38
N ILE A 179 6.06 18.48 12.31
CA ILE A 179 6.87 18.79 11.12
C ILE A 179 6.39 20.10 10.51
N SER A 180 7.32 20.91 10.01
CA SER A 180 6.95 22.14 9.31
C SER A 180 6.24 21.83 7.99
N GLU A 181 5.36 22.75 7.55
CA GLU A 181 4.67 22.64 6.26
C GLU A 181 5.66 22.52 5.10
N SER A 182 6.75 23.30 5.15
CA SER A 182 7.81 23.28 4.15
C SER A 182 8.50 21.90 4.08
N ASP A 183 8.88 21.31 5.21
CA ASP A 183 9.56 20.02 5.24
C ASP A 183 8.62 18.90 4.83
N PHE A 184 7.34 19.02 5.18
CA PHE A 184 6.34 18.03 4.78
C PHE A 184 6.14 18.01 3.27
N TYR A 185 5.81 19.13 2.65
CA TYR A 185 5.45 19.17 1.23
C TYR A 185 6.65 19.18 0.29
N ASN A 186 7.71 19.94 0.60
CA ASN A 186 8.84 20.11 -0.32
C ASN A 186 9.89 19.01 -0.21
N HIS A 187 9.96 18.31 0.94
CA HIS A 187 10.95 17.27 1.17
C HIS A 187 10.29 15.89 1.34
N LEU A 188 9.44 15.73 2.36
CA LEU A 188 8.93 14.42 2.74
C LEU A 188 8.01 13.82 1.67
N VAL A 189 7.00 14.58 1.22
CA VAL A 189 6.01 14.11 0.23
C VAL A 189 6.70 13.73 -1.08
N VAL A 190 7.66 14.54 -1.52
CA VAL A 190 8.43 14.26 -2.75
C VAL A 190 9.17 12.92 -2.62
N ILE A 191 9.97 12.73 -1.55
CA ILE A 191 10.77 11.53 -1.33
C ILE A 191 9.87 10.29 -1.13
N VAL A 192 8.77 10.43 -0.40
CA VAL A 192 7.83 9.33 -0.17
C VAL A 192 7.20 8.82 -1.47
N ASN A 193 6.92 9.71 -2.41
CA ASN A 193 6.33 9.35 -3.71
C ASN A 193 7.35 8.72 -4.67
N VAL A 194 8.62 9.12 -4.60
CA VAL A 194 9.71 8.57 -5.42
C VAL A 194 10.09 7.15 -5.00
N LEU A 195 10.11 6.85 -3.71
CA LEU A 195 10.59 5.57 -3.23
C LEU A 195 9.51 4.47 -3.30
N PRO A 196 9.85 3.24 -3.71
CA PRO A 196 8.92 2.12 -3.69
C PRO A 196 8.57 1.70 -2.25
N GLY A 197 7.35 1.20 -2.04
CA GLY A 197 6.90 0.68 -0.76
C GLY A 197 5.69 1.42 -0.17
N SER A 198 5.28 1.01 1.03
CA SER A 198 4.11 1.56 1.72
C SER A 198 4.29 3.04 2.06
N ILE A 199 3.43 3.89 1.54
CA ILE A 199 3.44 5.34 1.83
C ILE A 199 3.27 5.59 3.33
N LEU A 200 2.38 4.86 4.02
CA LEU A 200 2.21 4.94 5.47
C LEU A 200 3.53 4.74 6.23
N CYS A 201 4.26 3.64 5.93
CA CYS A 201 5.50 3.33 6.63
C CYS A 201 6.59 4.36 6.36
N LYS A 202 6.70 4.83 5.11
CA LYS A 202 7.69 5.83 4.70
C LYS A 202 7.40 7.19 5.33
N THR A 203 6.14 7.60 5.30
CA THR A 203 5.74 8.91 5.85
C THR A 203 5.94 8.95 7.35
N LEU A 204 5.47 7.96 8.11
CA LEU A 204 5.68 7.94 9.57
C LEU A 204 7.15 7.82 9.96
N ALA A 205 7.94 7.04 9.23
CA ALA A 205 9.37 6.97 9.47
C ALA A 205 10.07 8.30 9.16
N GLY A 206 9.67 8.98 8.08
CA GLY A 206 10.24 10.27 7.70
C GLY A 206 9.85 11.40 8.65
N ILE A 207 8.58 11.50 9.03
CA ILE A 207 8.15 12.46 10.07
C ILE A 207 8.91 12.19 11.37
N GLY A 208 9.00 10.92 11.78
CA GLY A 208 9.76 10.53 12.97
C GLY A 208 11.23 10.98 12.89
N TYR A 209 11.89 10.81 11.74
CA TYR A 209 13.27 11.24 11.57
C TYR A 209 13.41 12.75 11.76
N LEU A 210 12.65 13.54 11.02
CA LEU A 210 12.73 15.01 11.05
C LEU A 210 12.37 15.56 12.44
N TYR A 211 11.30 15.05 13.03
CA TYR A 211 10.88 15.42 14.38
C TYR A 211 11.92 15.02 15.44
N GLY A 212 12.42 13.80 15.40
CA GLY A 212 13.41 13.30 16.36
C GLY A 212 14.74 14.05 16.26
N GLU A 213 15.19 14.40 15.07
CA GLU A 213 16.39 15.25 14.87
C GLU A 213 16.17 16.65 15.43
N ALA A 214 15.00 17.24 15.21
CA ALA A 214 14.67 18.58 15.74
C ALA A 214 14.58 18.61 17.27
N VAL A 215 13.96 17.58 17.90
CA VAL A 215 13.72 17.55 19.35
C VAL A 215 14.95 17.12 20.13
N VAL A 216 15.70 16.13 19.65
CA VAL A 216 16.89 15.59 20.32
C VAL A 216 18.16 16.35 19.96
N GLY A 217 18.17 17.03 18.81
CA GLY A 217 19.32 17.75 18.29
C GLY A 217 20.45 16.84 17.76
N THR A 218 20.15 15.55 17.49
CA THR A 218 21.13 14.59 17.00
C THR A 218 20.52 13.68 15.93
N THR A 219 21.36 13.23 14.98
CA THR A 219 20.96 12.24 13.96
C THR A 219 20.53 10.91 14.60
N ALA A 220 21.14 10.54 15.74
CA ALA A 220 20.75 9.36 16.51
C ALA A 220 19.30 9.47 17.03
N GLY A 221 18.88 10.66 17.47
CA GLY A 221 17.50 10.96 17.83
C GLY A 221 16.56 10.82 16.64
N GLY A 222 16.94 11.36 15.48
CA GLY A 222 16.21 11.19 14.23
C GLY A 222 15.99 9.70 13.88
N PHE A 223 17.05 8.89 13.94
CA PHE A 223 16.94 7.44 13.68
C PHE A 223 16.04 6.71 14.71
N ALA A 224 16.14 7.06 15.99
CA ALA A 224 15.32 6.43 17.04
C ALA A 224 13.82 6.69 16.80
N PHE A 225 13.45 7.94 16.49
CA PHE A 225 12.08 8.31 16.18
C PHE A 225 11.60 7.76 14.82
N ALA A 226 12.49 7.67 13.81
CA ALA A 226 12.17 7.03 12.55
C ALA A 226 11.81 5.55 12.72
N VAL A 227 12.58 4.82 13.53
CA VAL A 227 12.32 3.42 13.86
C VAL A 227 11.00 3.28 14.63
N ALA A 228 10.71 4.18 15.57
CA ALA A 228 9.45 4.21 16.28
C ALA A 228 8.26 4.48 15.35
N GLY A 229 8.35 5.42 14.41
CA GLY A 229 7.34 5.69 13.40
C GLY A 229 7.08 4.51 12.48
N PHE A 230 8.16 3.87 11.99
CA PHE A 230 8.05 2.65 11.20
C PHE A 230 7.38 1.51 11.98
N ALA A 231 7.82 1.27 13.22
CA ALA A 231 7.24 0.24 14.07
C ALA A 231 5.75 0.49 14.37
N CYS A 232 5.39 1.75 14.62
CA CYS A 232 4.01 2.17 14.83
C CYS A 232 3.14 1.87 13.60
N SER A 233 3.60 2.22 12.41
CA SER A 233 2.87 1.97 11.16
C SER A 233 2.60 0.48 10.94
N VAL A 234 3.62 -0.36 11.12
CA VAL A 234 3.52 -1.82 10.92
C VAL A 234 2.68 -2.49 12.01
N ALA A 235 2.99 -2.21 13.29
CA ALA A 235 2.31 -2.85 14.42
C ALA A 235 0.81 -2.52 14.45
N CYS A 236 0.45 -1.24 14.32
CA CYS A 236 -0.96 -0.83 14.35
C CYS A 236 -1.75 -1.38 13.15
N SER A 237 -1.16 -1.39 11.95
CA SER A 237 -1.78 -2.01 10.78
C SER A 237 -2.00 -3.51 10.97
N CYS A 238 -1.01 -4.23 11.55
CA CYS A 238 -1.14 -5.65 11.86
C CYS A 238 -2.16 -5.92 12.97
N LEU A 239 -2.23 -5.09 14.02
CA LEU A 239 -3.24 -5.20 15.07
C LEU A 239 -4.66 -5.10 14.50
N ILE A 240 -4.93 -4.09 13.65
CA ILE A 240 -6.23 -3.97 12.98
C ILE A 240 -6.49 -5.20 12.11
N PHE A 241 -5.52 -5.62 11.32
CA PHE A 241 -5.66 -6.78 10.44
C PHE A 241 -6.07 -8.03 11.24
N TYR A 242 -5.41 -8.30 12.38
CA TYR A 242 -5.75 -9.44 13.23
C TYR A 242 -7.12 -9.31 13.90
N LEU A 243 -7.52 -8.11 14.32
CA LEU A 243 -8.85 -7.87 14.86
C LEU A 243 -9.92 -8.12 13.81
N VAL A 244 -9.75 -7.57 12.61
CA VAL A 244 -10.66 -7.77 11.48
C VAL A 244 -10.68 -9.24 11.05
N TYR A 245 -9.53 -9.90 10.99
CA TYR A 245 -9.43 -11.32 10.65
C TYR A 245 -10.15 -12.20 11.67
N HIS A 246 -10.01 -11.91 12.96
CA HIS A 246 -10.71 -12.66 14.02
C HIS A 246 -12.23 -12.45 13.98
N LEU A 247 -12.67 -11.23 13.72
CA LEU A 247 -14.09 -10.93 13.48
C LEU A 247 -14.60 -11.69 12.25
N TYR A 248 -13.77 -11.76 11.23
CA TYR A 248 -14.02 -12.51 10.01
C TYR A 248 -14.25 -14.02 10.27
N ASP A 249 -13.36 -14.67 11.02
CA ASP A 249 -13.49 -16.09 11.36
C ASP A 249 -14.77 -16.38 12.16
N ARG A 250 -15.18 -15.47 13.03
CA ARG A 250 -16.44 -15.58 13.79
C ARG A 250 -17.67 -15.50 12.89
N LEU A 251 -17.63 -14.70 11.85
CA LEU A 251 -18.74 -14.44 10.95
C LEU A 251 -18.79 -15.39 9.75
N GLU A 252 -17.79 -16.25 9.54
CA GLU A 252 -17.70 -17.13 8.36
C GLU A 252 -18.89 -18.08 8.20
N GLY A 253 -19.59 -18.43 9.29
CA GLY A 253 -20.82 -19.23 9.30
C GLY A 253 -22.04 -18.52 8.71
N CYS A 254 -22.05 -17.18 8.69
CA CYS A 254 -23.20 -16.39 8.26
C CYS A 254 -23.31 -16.29 6.73
N ALA A 255 -24.50 -16.43 6.20
CA ALA A 255 -24.76 -16.33 4.76
C ALA A 255 -24.39 -14.92 4.22
N ILE A 256 -24.69 -13.86 4.97
CA ILE A 256 -24.35 -12.47 4.67
C ILE A 256 -22.85 -12.33 4.49
N PHE A 257 -22.06 -12.93 5.38
CA PHE A 257 -20.62 -12.82 5.37
C PHE A 257 -19.97 -13.51 4.15
N LYS A 258 -20.57 -14.63 3.68
CA LYS A 258 -20.11 -15.28 2.43
C LYS A 258 -20.30 -14.37 1.21
N VAL A 259 -21.37 -13.57 1.18
CA VAL A 259 -21.61 -12.58 0.12
C VAL A 259 -20.60 -11.46 0.22
N ILE A 260 -20.37 -10.89 1.42
CA ILE A 260 -19.38 -9.84 1.68
C ILE A 260 -17.98 -10.30 1.24
N LYS A 261 -17.57 -11.52 1.62
CA LYS A 261 -16.27 -12.12 1.24
C LYS A 261 -16.06 -12.17 -0.28
N LYS A 262 -17.10 -12.56 -1.00
CA LYS A 262 -17.05 -12.63 -2.46
C LYS A 262 -16.97 -11.23 -3.08
N ALA A 263 -17.81 -10.30 -2.63
CA ALA A 263 -17.85 -8.94 -3.15
C ALA A 263 -16.54 -8.18 -2.90
N ILE A 264 -16.01 -8.24 -1.67
CA ILE A 264 -14.75 -7.57 -1.32
C ILE A 264 -13.59 -8.05 -2.21
N ARG A 265 -13.46 -9.35 -2.49
CA ARG A 265 -12.39 -9.85 -3.37
C ARG A 265 -12.43 -9.23 -4.76
N VAL A 266 -13.62 -9.08 -5.33
CA VAL A 266 -13.82 -8.49 -6.65
C VAL A 266 -13.48 -7.00 -6.62
N VAL A 267 -13.97 -6.27 -5.62
CA VAL A 267 -13.71 -4.84 -5.45
C VAL A 267 -12.22 -4.57 -5.22
N VAL A 268 -11.58 -5.35 -4.35
CA VAL A 268 -10.12 -5.25 -4.13
C VAL A 268 -9.35 -5.47 -5.42
N SER A 269 -9.79 -6.39 -6.31
CA SER A 269 -9.14 -6.55 -7.62
C SER A 269 -9.23 -5.29 -8.49
N GLY A 270 -10.34 -4.55 -8.43
CA GLY A 270 -10.49 -3.26 -9.10
C GLY A 270 -9.60 -2.17 -8.50
N LEU A 271 -9.52 -2.10 -7.15
CA LEU A 271 -8.63 -1.19 -6.44
C LEU A 271 -7.14 -1.49 -6.72
N LEU A 272 -6.78 -2.77 -6.85
CA LEU A 272 -5.41 -3.15 -7.22
C LEU A 272 -5.03 -2.69 -8.63
N LEU A 273 -5.97 -2.67 -9.59
CA LEU A 273 -5.73 -2.06 -10.91
C LEU A 273 -5.46 -0.56 -10.78
N THR A 274 -6.15 0.13 -9.88
CA THR A 274 -5.87 1.55 -9.59
C THR A 274 -4.47 1.74 -9.03
N VAL A 275 -4.06 0.91 -8.07
CA VAL A 275 -2.70 0.94 -7.52
C VAL A 275 -1.66 0.67 -8.61
N MET A 276 -1.91 -0.32 -9.50
CA MET A 276 -1.01 -0.62 -10.62
C MET A 276 -0.83 0.58 -11.55
N THR A 277 -1.92 1.25 -11.93
CA THR A 277 -1.86 2.45 -12.79
C THR A 277 -1.22 3.64 -12.08
N GLY A 278 -1.44 3.81 -10.77
CA GLY A 278 -0.77 4.83 -9.96
C GLY A 278 0.73 4.61 -9.88
N LEU A 279 1.18 3.36 -9.65
CA LEU A 279 2.60 3.02 -9.64
C LEU A 279 3.25 3.27 -11.01
N LEU A 280 2.60 2.88 -12.12
CA LEU A 280 3.10 3.15 -13.46
C LEU A 280 3.24 4.65 -13.72
N LEU A 281 2.24 5.44 -13.35
CA LEU A 281 2.28 6.89 -13.52
C LEU A 281 3.40 7.53 -12.69
N SER A 282 3.56 7.09 -11.44
CA SER A 282 4.63 7.57 -10.56
C SER A 282 6.01 7.27 -11.15
N GLU A 283 6.25 6.07 -11.68
CA GLU A 283 7.52 5.74 -12.33
C GLU A 283 7.77 6.54 -13.61
N MET A 284 6.71 6.86 -14.38
CA MET A 284 6.82 7.73 -15.55
C MET A 284 7.20 9.16 -15.17
N GLU A 285 6.67 9.68 -14.06
CA GLU A 285 6.96 11.03 -13.59
C GLU A 285 8.37 11.15 -13.00
N ILE A 286 8.81 10.12 -12.26
CA ILE A 286 10.17 10.06 -11.66
C ILE A 286 11.26 9.93 -12.73
N ASN A 287 11.03 9.09 -13.72
CA ASN A 287 12.00 8.78 -14.77
C ASN A 287 11.69 9.54 -16.08
N SER A 288 11.07 10.72 -15.98
CA SER A 288 10.74 11.55 -17.15
C SER A 288 12.03 12.15 -17.72
N ASN A 289 12.48 11.60 -18.86
CA ASN A 289 13.50 12.20 -19.71
C ASN A 289 12.81 12.78 -20.95
N PRO A 290 13.03 14.09 -21.28
CA PRO A 290 12.43 14.73 -22.47
C PRO A 290 12.80 14.05 -23.78
N GLU A 291 13.94 13.38 -23.83
CA GLU A 291 14.45 12.69 -25.03
C GLU A 291 13.82 11.31 -25.26
N LEU A 292 13.22 10.71 -24.22
CA LEU A 292 12.60 9.38 -24.32
C LEU A 292 11.11 9.49 -24.67
N PRO A 293 10.59 8.54 -25.47
CA PRO A 293 9.15 8.45 -25.72
C PRO A 293 8.39 8.31 -24.39
N ARG A 294 7.27 9.01 -24.24
CA ARG A 294 6.44 9.00 -23.02
C ARG A 294 6.09 7.59 -22.52
N LEU A 295 5.99 6.63 -23.42
CA LEU A 295 5.68 5.23 -23.09
C LEU A 295 6.91 4.35 -22.90
N ALA A 296 8.14 4.87 -22.94
CA ALA A 296 9.36 4.07 -22.77
C ALA A 296 9.40 3.38 -21.41
N VAL A 297 9.19 4.12 -20.31
CA VAL A 297 9.19 3.57 -18.95
C VAL A 297 8.09 2.51 -18.75
N PRO A 298 6.81 2.74 -19.12
CA PRO A 298 5.78 1.71 -19.06
C PRO A 298 6.11 0.46 -19.89
N THR A 299 6.72 0.60 -21.07
CA THR A 299 7.09 -0.57 -21.89
C THR A 299 8.21 -1.38 -21.27
N MET A 300 9.21 -0.73 -20.67
CA MET A 300 10.27 -1.40 -19.88
C MET A 300 9.68 -2.16 -18.68
N ILE A 301 8.81 -1.53 -17.92
CA ILE A 301 8.14 -2.17 -16.78
C ILE A 301 7.29 -3.36 -17.23
N ALA A 302 6.55 -3.22 -18.33
CA ALA A 302 5.77 -4.32 -18.90
C ALA A 302 6.66 -5.50 -19.32
N PHE A 303 7.81 -5.23 -19.93
CA PHE A 303 8.80 -6.25 -20.31
C PHE A 303 9.35 -6.99 -19.06
N PHE A 304 9.76 -6.27 -18.02
CA PHE A 304 10.22 -6.88 -16.78
C PHE A 304 9.10 -7.67 -16.06
N CYS A 305 7.87 -7.16 -16.09
CA CYS A 305 6.70 -7.87 -15.59
C CYS A 305 6.47 -9.20 -16.34
N PHE A 306 6.64 -9.20 -17.65
CA PHE A 306 6.53 -10.40 -18.50
C PHE A 306 7.61 -11.43 -18.15
N ILE A 307 8.87 -11.02 -17.96
CA ILE A 307 9.96 -11.89 -17.49
C ILE A 307 9.60 -12.49 -16.13
N ASN A 308 9.10 -11.66 -15.20
CA ASN A 308 8.66 -12.13 -13.87
C ASN A 308 7.52 -13.15 -13.94
N LEU A 309 6.61 -13.03 -14.89
CA LEU A 309 5.55 -14.02 -15.13
C LEU A 309 6.14 -15.36 -15.60
N ILE A 310 7.10 -15.33 -16.50
CA ILE A 310 7.81 -16.55 -16.96
C ILE A 310 8.51 -17.23 -15.78
N LEU A 311 9.26 -16.48 -14.98
CA LEU A 311 9.94 -17.01 -13.79
C LEU A 311 8.95 -17.57 -12.75
N TYR A 312 7.79 -16.95 -12.60
CA TYR A 312 6.72 -17.48 -11.78
C TYR A 312 6.20 -18.83 -12.28
N HIS A 313 5.97 -18.96 -13.58
CA HIS A 313 5.57 -20.26 -14.16
C HIS A 313 6.64 -21.32 -14.01
N ARG A 314 7.91 -20.94 -13.98
CA ARG A 314 9.05 -21.83 -13.67
C ARG A 314 9.25 -22.09 -12.17
N LYS A 315 8.31 -21.66 -11.31
CA LYS A 315 8.29 -21.86 -9.84
C LYS A 315 9.51 -21.26 -9.11
N TRP A 316 10.10 -20.20 -9.65
CA TRP A 316 11.15 -19.48 -8.94
C TRP A 316 10.62 -18.83 -7.66
N LYS A 317 11.46 -18.84 -6.60
CA LYS A 317 11.15 -18.14 -5.34
C LYS A 317 11.06 -16.63 -5.57
N ASN A 318 10.23 -15.94 -4.81
CA ASN A 318 10.04 -14.48 -4.94
C ASN A 318 11.36 -13.69 -4.82
N ILE A 319 12.26 -14.12 -3.92
CA ILE A 319 13.57 -13.49 -3.75
C ILE A 319 14.37 -13.51 -5.07
N GLY A 320 14.47 -14.66 -5.74
CA GLY A 320 15.16 -14.77 -7.02
C GLY A 320 14.55 -13.90 -8.11
N ARG A 321 13.22 -13.77 -8.12
CA ARG A 321 12.48 -12.90 -9.07
C ARG A 321 12.76 -11.43 -8.82
N ILE A 322 12.84 -10.98 -7.56
CA ILE A 322 13.21 -9.61 -7.19
C ILE A 322 14.66 -9.33 -7.66
N VAL A 323 15.59 -10.23 -7.36
CA VAL A 323 16.99 -10.07 -7.76
C VAL A 323 17.14 -9.96 -9.28
N VAL A 324 16.46 -10.82 -10.05
CA VAL A 324 16.47 -10.74 -11.51
C VAL A 324 15.91 -9.42 -12.01
N SER A 325 14.80 -8.94 -11.42
CA SER A 325 14.21 -7.64 -11.79
C SER A 325 15.14 -6.47 -11.52
N LEU A 326 15.82 -6.48 -10.37
CA LEU A 326 16.81 -5.46 -10.01
C LEU A 326 18.00 -5.48 -10.97
N VAL A 327 18.59 -6.65 -11.23
CA VAL A 327 19.73 -6.80 -12.14
C VAL A 327 19.37 -6.34 -13.56
N LEU A 328 18.22 -6.73 -14.07
CA LEU A 328 17.74 -6.29 -15.39
C LEU A 328 17.53 -4.78 -15.44
N ALA A 329 16.97 -4.18 -14.40
CA ALA A 329 16.78 -2.75 -14.34
C ALA A 329 18.12 -2.00 -14.35
N PHE A 330 19.09 -2.45 -13.55
CA PHE A 330 20.43 -1.86 -13.55
C PHE A 330 21.15 -2.02 -14.88
N LEU A 331 21.08 -3.19 -15.51
CA LEU A 331 21.76 -3.44 -16.80
C LEU A 331 21.18 -2.59 -17.92
N LEU A 332 19.84 -2.47 -18.02
CA LEU A 332 19.19 -1.75 -19.12
C LEU A 332 19.19 -0.24 -18.92
N CYS A 333 19.12 0.24 -17.68
CA CYS A 333 19.13 1.67 -17.41
C CYS A 333 20.53 2.30 -17.35
N ASN A 334 21.61 1.49 -17.18
CA ASN A 334 22.98 1.96 -17.22
C ASN A 334 23.67 1.69 -18.57
N VAL A 335 22.95 1.24 -19.61
CA VAL A 335 23.53 1.15 -20.96
C VAL A 335 23.77 2.59 -21.43
N PRO A 336 25.03 3.00 -21.67
CA PRO A 336 25.28 4.31 -22.28
C PRO A 336 24.59 4.34 -23.65
N GLU A 337 23.82 5.38 -23.92
CA GLU A 337 23.26 5.63 -25.23
C GLU A 337 24.41 5.73 -26.23
N VAL A 338 24.47 4.80 -27.20
CA VAL A 338 25.40 4.82 -28.32
C VAL A 338 24.91 5.84 -29.34
#